data_bc38b30ea2b8d5ee5f6549d88f3b1c14
#
_entry.id   bc38b30ea2b8d5ee5f6549d88f3b1c14
#
_cell.length_a   1.000
_cell.length_b   1.000
_cell.length_c   1.000
_cell.angle_alpha   90.00
_cell.angle_beta   90.00
_cell.angle_gamma   90.00
#
_symmetry.space_group_name_H-M   'P 1'
#
loop_
_entity.id
_entity.type
_entity.pdbx_description
1 polymer ?
#
loop_
_entity_poly.entity_id
_entity_poly.type
_entity_poly.pdbx_seq_one_letter_code
_entity_poly.pdbx_strand_id
1 'polypeptide(L)'
;MEMLTANGTRIEGSVALVTGANRGIGRAITEALLERGAQKVYATARDPKTLEVLRERYGSRLVPLQLDVTAGDEVAEVARQATDVDLLFNNAGAYQPTELTNEAIVDVARREMEVNYFGALRMLQAFADTLVHRGGVIVNVGSAAGLTNVPLNPTYSASKAAQHSLTQASRALLQGVTVHGVYPGPVDTDMVKTLALEKTPPEDVANAVLDGVEAGDEDIFPDPFAVAFGEQFYASPKSAERQAAALLSTAPAA
;
A
#
# COMPACT_ATOMS: atom_id res chain seq x y z
N MET A 1 -6.06 10.74 29.97
CA MET A 1 -5.40 9.97 28.91
C MET A 1 -5.21 10.96 27.77
N GLU A 2 -4.05 11.64 27.76
CA GLU A 2 -3.73 12.61 26.73
C GLU A 2 -3.63 11.86 25.40
N MET A 3 -4.40 12.32 24.41
CA MET A 3 -4.23 11.89 23.04
C MET A 3 -2.84 12.37 22.61
N LEU A 4 -1.95 11.43 22.30
CA LEU A 4 -0.68 11.72 21.66
C LEU A 4 -1.03 12.46 20.36
N THR A 5 -0.74 13.75 20.32
CA THR A 5 -0.78 14.52 19.08
C THR A 5 0.25 13.86 18.16
N ALA A 6 -0.21 13.29 17.05
CA ALA A 6 0.64 12.67 16.06
C ALA A 6 1.65 13.73 15.58
N ASN A 7 2.92 13.57 15.96
CA ASN A 7 3.99 14.32 15.33
C ASN A 7 4.10 13.80 13.91
N GLY A 8 3.77 14.64 12.93
CA GLY A 8 3.89 14.30 11.52
C GLY A 8 5.32 13.84 11.18
N THR A 9 5.44 12.96 10.23
CA THR A 9 6.72 12.38 9.82
C THR A 9 7.38 13.26 8.77
N ARG A 10 8.63 13.65 8.99
CA ARG A 10 9.39 14.40 7.99
C ARG A 10 9.96 13.47 6.93
N ILE A 11 9.62 13.72 5.66
CA ILE A 11 10.14 12.97 4.50
C ILE A 11 11.56 13.42 4.14
N GLU A 12 11.83 14.73 4.17
CA GLU A 12 13.14 15.27 3.86
C GLU A 12 14.23 14.67 4.76
N GLY A 13 15.29 14.16 4.16
CA GLY A 13 16.41 13.51 4.86
C GLY A 13 16.15 12.07 5.31
N SER A 14 14.95 11.52 5.14
CA SER A 14 14.60 10.14 5.50
C SER A 14 15.18 9.10 4.55
N VAL A 15 15.25 7.87 5.02
CA VAL A 15 15.55 6.67 4.23
C VAL A 15 14.28 5.83 4.12
N ALA A 16 13.77 5.67 2.91
CA ALA A 16 12.55 4.89 2.66
C ALA A 16 12.84 3.56 1.96
N LEU A 17 11.97 2.57 2.20
CA LEU A 17 11.87 1.36 1.41
C LEU A 17 10.46 1.23 0.85
N VAL A 18 10.35 1.02 -0.48
CA VAL A 18 9.07 0.88 -1.18
C VAL A 18 9.01 -0.49 -1.86
N THR A 19 8.02 -1.30 -1.48
CA THR A 19 7.78 -2.58 -2.15
C THR A 19 6.95 -2.40 -3.41
N GLY A 20 7.33 -3.08 -4.53
CA GLY A 20 6.66 -2.93 -5.81
C GLY A 20 6.81 -1.55 -6.45
N ALA A 21 8.02 -0.99 -6.39
CA ALA A 21 8.36 0.38 -6.78
C ALA A 21 8.50 0.62 -8.30
N ASN A 22 8.35 -0.41 -9.13
CA ASN A 22 8.66 -0.32 -10.55
C ASN A 22 7.52 0.22 -11.43
N ARG A 23 6.29 0.28 -10.92
CA ARG A 23 5.12 0.77 -11.65
C ARG A 23 4.01 1.28 -10.72
N GLY A 24 3.02 1.94 -11.33
CA GLY A 24 1.80 2.39 -10.64
C GLY A 24 2.09 3.23 -9.39
N ILE A 25 1.30 3.01 -8.34
CA ILE A 25 1.38 3.77 -7.08
C ILE A 25 2.77 3.70 -6.45
N GLY A 26 3.40 2.51 -6.43
CA GLY A 26 4.72 2.34 -5.83
C GLY A 26 5.82 3.13 -6.54
N ARG A 27 5.75 3.22 -7.87
CA ARG A 27 6.65 4.08 -8.64
C ARG A 27 6.41 5.55 -8.33
N ALA A 28 5.15 5.98 -8.32
CA ALA A 28 4.80 7.37 -8.03
C ALA A 28 5.21 7.78 -6.60
N ILE A 29 5.00 6.91 -5.59
CA ILE A 29 5.50 7.13 -4.22
C ILE A 29 7.02 7.25 -4.20
N THR A 30 7.74 6.39 -4.93
CA THR A 30 9.21 6.43 -4.99
C THR A 30 9.71 7.74 -5.58
N GLU A 31 9.11 8.21 -6.68
CA GLU A 31 9.44 9.49 -7.30
C GLU A 31 9.13 10.66 -6.36
N ALA A 32 7.93 10.69 -5.78
CA ALA A 32 7.50 11.74 -4.85
C ALA A 32 8.37 11.83 -3.59
N LEU A 33 8.79 10.69 -3.01
CA LEU A 33 9.73 10.66 -1.88
C LEU A 33 11.06 11.34 -2.22
N LEU A 34 11.63 11.00 -3.39
CA LEU A 34 12.89 11.58 -3.85
C LEU A 34 12.76 13.07 -4.20
N GLU A 35 11.62 13.49 -4.73
CA GLU A 35 11.31 14.90 -5.03
C GLU A 35 11.09 15.73 -3.75
N ARG A 36 10.53 15.13 -2.69
CA ARG A 36 10.38 15.75 -1.35
C ARG A 36 11.68 15.68 -0.51
N GLY A 37 12.80 15.27 -1.08
CA GLY A 37 14.10 15.34 -0.43
C GLY A 37 14.43 14.14 0.46
N ALA A 38 13.80 12.98 0.27
CA ALA A 38 14.28 11.76 0.91
C ALA A 38 15.76 11.54 0.59
N GLN A 39 16.57 11.23 1.60
CA GLN A 39 17.99 11.01 1.44
C GLN A 39 18.27 9.81 0.53
N LYS A 40 17.47 8.75 0.68
CA LYS A 40 17.62 7.51 -0.05
C LYS A 40 16.29 6.77 -0.13
N VAL A 41 16.03 6.11 -1.25
CA VAL A 41 14.91 5.18 -1.42
C VAL A 41 15.44 3.82 -1.89
N TYR A 42 15.25 2.79 -1.09
CA TYR A 42 15.35 1.41 -1.51
C TYR A 42 14.10 1.06 -2.31
N ALA A 43 14.22 1.07 -3.63
CA ALA A 43 13.13 0.72 -4.53
C ALA A 43 13.17 -0.76 -4.85
N THR A 44 12.09 -1.51 -4.57
CA THR A 44 12.13 -2.95 -4.78
C THR A 44 11.19 -3.43 -5.87
N ALA A 45 11.61 -4.43 -6.63
CA ALA A 45 10.83 -5.11 -7.66
C ALA A 45 11.32 -6.56 -7.83
N ARG A 46 10.48 -7.44 -8.37
CA ARG A 46 10.88 -8.83 -8.70
C ARG A 46 11.98 -8.87 -9.75
N ASP A 47 11.96 -7.95 -10.71
CA ASP A 47 13.06 -7.71 -11.64
C ASP A 47 13.59 -6.28 -11.43
N PRO A 48 14.75 -6.12 -10.77
CA PRO A 48 15.32 -4.81 -10.48
C PRO A 48 15.73 -4.02 -11.75
N LYS A 49 15.88 -4.67 -12.91
CA LYS A 49 16.13 -3.97 -14.18
C LYS A 49 15.01 -3.03 -14.56
N THR A 50 13.79 -3.29 -14.11
CA THR A 50 12.63 -2.41 -14.34
C THR A 50 12.73 -1.08 -13.59
N LEU A 51 13.69 -0.93 -12.69
CA LEU A 51 13.96 0.29 -11.91
C LEU A 51 15.11 1.13 -12.50
N GLU A 52 15.76 0.68 -13.58
CA GLU A 52 16.96 1.34 -14.12
C GLU A 52 16.67 2.78 -14.57
N VAL A 53 15.51 3.03 -15.20
CA VAL A 53 15.09 4.38 -15.60
C VAL A 53 15.01 5.34 -14.39
N LEU A 54 14.50 4.86 -13.27
CA LEU A 54 14.46 5.65 -12.03
C LEU A 54 15.87 5.85 -11.47
N ARG A 55 16.71 4.83 -11.51
CA ARG A 55 18.09 4.89 -11.04
C ARG A 55 18.91 5.89 -11.87
N GLU A 56 18.74 5.91 -13.18
CA GLU A 56 19.40 6.91 -14.06
C GLU A 56 18.97 8.34 -13.69
N ARG A 57 17.67 8.55 -13.41
CA ARG A 57 17.12 9.86 -13.04
C ARG A 57 17.60 10.37 -11.68
N TYR A 58 17.62 9.50 -10.67
CA TYR A 58 17.85 9.90 -9.27
C TYR A 58 19.25 9.55 -8.74
N GLY A 59 20.05 8.84 -9.52
CA GLY A 59 21.44 8.50 -9.19
C GLY A 59 21.54 7.64 -7.93
N SER A 60 22.51 7.97 -7.09
CA SER A 60 22.81 7.20 -5.86
C SER A 60 21.72 7.28 -4.79
N ARG A 61 20.76 8.20 -4.92
CA ARG A 61 19.62 8.28 -3.99
C ARG A 61 18.60 7.16 -4.18
N LEU A 62 18.59 6.49 -5.32
CA LEU A 62 17.73 5.34 -5.58
C LEU A 62 18.57 4.06 -5.61
N VAL A 63 18.26 3.14 -4.70
CA VAL A 63 18.93 1.84 -4.60
C VAL A 63 17.96 0.74 -5.02
N PRO A 64 18.10 0.18 -6.24
CA PRO A 64 17.24 -0.90 -6.70
C PRO A 64 17.61 -2.20 -6.00
N LEU A 65 16.61 -2.92 -5.46
CA LEU A 65 16.77 -4.24 -4.87
C LEU A 65 15.78 -5.23 -5.47
N GLN A 66 16.21 -6.47 -5.61
CA GLN A 66 15.31 -7.55 -5.97
C GLN A 66 14.45 -7.93 -4.77
N LEU A 67 13.14 -8.05 -4.97
CA LEU A 67 12.21 -8.51 -3.95
C LEU A 67 10.93 -9.09 -4.55
N ASP A 68 10.68 -10.36 -4.28
CA ASP A 68 9.35 -10.93 -4.24
C ASP A 68 8.93 -11.04 -2.77
N VAL A 69 7.89 -10.31 -2.36
CA VAL A 69 7.41 -10.31 -0.96
C VAL A 69 6.86 -11.67 -0.51
N THR A 70 6.67 -12.60 -1.43
CA THR A 70 6.27 -13.98 -1.14
C THR A 70 7.46 -14.90 -0.83
N ALA A 71 8.68 -14.47 -1.17
CA ALA A 71 9.92 -15.22 -0.95
C ALA A 71 10.62 -14.76 0.34
N GLY A 72 10.55 -15.57 1.39
CA GLY A 72 11.09 -15.21 2.70
C GLY A 72 12.60 -14.97 2.73
N ASP A 73 13.35 -15.65 1.87
CA ASP A 73 14.80 -15.50 1.68
C ASP A 73 15.14 -14.14 1.03
N GLU A 74 14.37 -13.70 0.03
CA GLU A 74 14.55 -12.38 -0.59
C GLU A 74 14.19 -11.27 0.41
N VAL A 75 13.12 -11.43 1.21
CA VAL A 75 12.77 -10.50 2.28
C VAL A 75 13.91 -10.37 3.30
N ALA A 76 14.48 -11.50 3.75
CA ALA A 76 15.59 -11.49 4.69
C ALA A 76 16.86 -10.84 4.09
N GLU A 77 17.13 -11.06 2.79
CA GLU A 77 18.24 -10.42 2.09
C GLU A 77 18.07 -8.90 2.03
N VAL A 78 16.89 -8.42 1.66
CA VAL A 78 16.59 -6.98 1.64
C VAL A 78 16.73 -6.36 3.03
N ALA A 79 16.26 -7.02 4.09
CA ALA A 79 16.41 -6.51 5.45
C ALA A 79 17.89 -6.42 5.89
N ARG A 80 18.75 -7.34 5.41
CA ARG A 80 20.20 -7.26 5.68
C ARG A 80 20.89 -6.12 4.93
N GLN A 81 20.40 -5.73 3.76
CA GLN A 81 20.95 -4.62 2.97
C GLN A 81 20.41 -3.26 3.39
N ALA A 82 19.15 -3.18 3.80
CA ALA A 82 18.46 -1.92 4.10
C ALA A 82 18.28 -1.71 5.62
N THR A 83 19.39 -1.63 6.34
CA THR A 83 19.41 -1.56 7.81
C THR A 83 19.11 -0.17 8.37
N ASP A 84 19.05 0.85 7.54
CA ASP A 84 18.89 2.28 7.91
C ASP A 84 17.51 2.84 7.51
N VAL A 85 16.52 1.97 7.30
CA VAL A 85 15.16 2.36 6.89
C VAL A 85 14.43 3.09 8.02
N ASP A 86 13.91 4.28 7.71
CA ASP A 86 13.02 5.07 8.55
C ASP A 86 11.56 4.87 8.17
N LEU A 87 11.27 4.70 6.85
CA LEU A 87 9.93 4.63 6.28
C LEU A 87 9.78 3.33 5.47
N LEU A 88 8.87 2.45 5.88
CA LEU A 88 8.54 1.23 5.15
C LEU A 88 7.18 1.37 4.45
N PHE A 89 7.18 1.39 3.11
CA PHE A 89 5.97 1.38 2.30
C PHE A 89 5.66 -0.04 1.81
N ASN A 90 4.69 -0.70 2.43
CA ASN A 90 4.12 -1.98 1.98
C ASN A 90 3.11 -1.70 0.87
N ASN A 91 3.60 -1.53 -0.37
CA ASN A 91 2.80 -1.21 -1.54
C ASN A 91 2.62 -2.41 -2.48
N ALA A 92 3.53 -3.38 -2.50
CA ALA A 92 3.39 -4.56 -3.36
C ALA A 92 2.01 -5.19 -3.22
N GLY A 93 1.35 -5.44 -4.35
CA GLY A 93 0.00 -5.99 -4.36
C GLY A 93 -0.28 -6.83 -5.60
N ALA A 94 -1.22 -7.75 -5.45
CA ALA A 94 -1.77 -8.58 -6.53
C ALA A 94 -3.27 -8.38 -6.60
N TYR A 95 -3.79 -8.34 -7.81
CA TYR A 95 -5.20 -8.30 -8.15
C TYR A 95 -5.43 -9.13 -9.40
N GLN A 96 -6.42 -9.99 -9.36
CA GLN A 96 -6.85 -10.78 -10.51
C GLN A 96 -8.37 -10.79 -10.57
N PRO A 97 -8.99 -10.11 -11.56
CA PRO A 97 -10.44 -10.14 -11.74
C PRO A 97 -10.94 -11.59 -11.82
N THR A 98 -11.90 -11.93 -10.99
CA THR A 98 -12.52 -13.25 -11.04
C THR A 98 -13.91 -13.23 -10.42
N GLU A 99 -14.81 -14.04 -10.97
CA GLU A 99 -16.15 -14.21 -10.44
C GLU A 99 -16.17 -15.19 -9.27
N LEU A 100 -17.07 -15.00 -8.32
CA LEU A 100 -17.19 -15.84 -7.12
C LEU A 100 -17.47 -17.32 -7.45
N THR A 101 -18.08 -17.59 -8.58
CA THR A 101 -18.42 -18.95 -9.06
C THR A 101 -17.35 -19.58 -9.97
N ASN A 102 -16.26 -18.86 -10.26
CA ASN A 102 -15.18 -19.37 -11.10
C ASN A 102 -14.41 -20.50 -10.41
N GLU A 103 -14.11 -21.58 -11.13
CA GLU A 103 -13.39 -22.75 -10.59
C GLU A 103 -12.01 -22.39 -10.02
N ALA A 104 -11.33 -21.36 -10.59
CA ALA A 104 -10.02 -20.90 -10.13
C ALA A 104 -10.08 -19.94 -8.92
N ILE A 105 -11.27 -19.60 -8.40
CA ILE A 105 -11.43 -18.56 -7.36
C ILE A 105 -10.57 -18.80 -6.14
N VAL A 106 -10.40 -20.05 -5.71
CA VAL A 106 -9.61 -20.40 -4.52
C VAL A 106 -8.13 -20.13 -4.75
N ASP A 107 -7.61 -20.42 -5.93
CA ASP A 107 -6.19 -20.18 -6.25
C ASP A 107 -5.91 -18.69 -6.46
N VAL A 108 -6.87 -17.95 -7.01
CA VAL A 108 -6.81 -16.48 -7.07
C VAL A 108 -6.77 -15.91 -5.66
N ALA A 109 -7.69 -16.32 -4.79
CA ALA A 109 -7.75 -15.86 -3.40
C ALA A 109 -6.43 -16.15 -2.63
N ARG A 110 -5.87 -17.36 -2.80
CA ARG A 110 -4.58 -17.72 -2.18
C ARG A 110 -3.45 -16.82 -2.64
N ARG A 111 -3.37 -16.52 -3.95
CA ARG A 111 -2.34 -15.64 -4.51
C ARG A 111 -2.48 -14.22 -4.00
N GLU A 112 -3.70 -13.69 -3.98
CA GLU A 112 -3.96 -12.34 -3.46
C GLU A 112 -3.65 -12.24 -1.96
N MET A 113 -4.04 -13.22 -1.16
CA MET A 113 -3.67 -13.30 0.27
C MET A 113 -2.16 -13.40 0.46
N GLU A 114 -1.48 -14.21 -0.35
CA GLU A 114 -0.04 -14.44 -0.25
C GLU A 114 0.76 -13.15 -0.48
N VAL A 115 0.36 -12.35 -1.47
CA VAL A 115 1.04 -11.08 -1.76
C VAL A 115 0.56 -9.97 -0.84
N ASN A 116 -0.77 -9.74 -0.75
CA ASN A 116 -1.33 -8.54 -0.14
C ASN A 116 -1.27 -8.58 1.40
N TYR A 117 -1.43 -9.75 2.00
CA TYR A 117 -1.42 -9.93 3.45
C TYR A 117 -0.11 -10.54 3.95
N PHE A 118 0.24 -11.76 3.51
CA PHE A 118 1.44 -12.43 4.01
C PHE A 118 2.72 -11.72 3.57
N GLY A 119 2.75 -11.13 2.36
CA GLY A 119 3.86 -10.30 1.92
C GLY A 119 4.09 -9.10 2.82
N ALA A 120 3.04 -8.33 3.13
CA ALA A 120 3.13 -7.21 4.06
C ALA A 120 3.53 -7.65 5.48
N LEU A 121 3.01 -8.79 5.96
CA LEU A 121 3.37 -9.35 7.27
C LEU A 121 4.84 -9.76 7.34
N ARG A 122 5.40 -10.38 6.29
CA ARG A 122 6.84 -10.72 6.23
C ARG A 122 7.71 -9.47 6.27
N MET A 123 7.36 -8.45 5.49
CA MET A 123 8.08 -7.16 5.51
C MET A 123 8.02 -6.52 6.90
N LEU A 124 6.85 -6.50 7.52
CA LEU A 124 6.69 -6.00 8.88
C LEU A 124 7.58 -6.78 9.86
N GLN A 125 7.54 -8.11 9.82
CA GLN A 125 8.36 -8.96 10.69
C GLN A 125 9.86 -8.70 10.49
N ALA A 126 10.31 -8.50 9.25
CA ALA A 126 11.72 -8.31 8.93
C ALA A 126 12.26 -6.93 9.33
N PHE A 127 11.39 -5.90 9.37
CA PHE A 127 11.80 -4.52 9.65
C PHE A 127 11.33 -3.99 11.00
N ALA A 128 10.50 -4.73 11.76
CA ALA A 128 9.94 -4.24 13.02
C ALA A 128 10.99 -3.73 14.00
N ASP A 129 12.05 -4.51 14.24
CA ASP A 129 13.13 -4.12 15.18
C ASP A 129 13.86 -2.85 14.70
N THR A 130 14.17 -2.76 13.41
CA THR A 130 14.80 -1.58 12.81
C THR A 130 13.94 -0.34 13.01
N LEU A 131 12.64 -0.44 12.69
CA LEU A 131 11.71 0.68 12.79
C LEU A 131 11.44 1.08 14.25
N VAL A 132 11.32 0.13 15.17
CA VAL A 132 11.19 0.44 16.60
C VAL A 132 12.41 1.18 17.13
N HIS A 133 13.62 0.74 16.82
CA HIS A 133 14.86 1.41 17.25
C HIS A 133 15.03 2.81 16.67
N ARG A 134 14.48 3.06 15.50
CA ARG A 134 14.62 4.36 14.79
C ARG A 134 13.43 5.30 15.02
N GLY A 135 12.39 4.88 15.72
CA GLY A 135 11.13 5.62 15.80
C GLY A 135 10.51 5.81 14.42
N GLY A 136 10.55 4.76 13.61
CA GLY A 136 10.22 4.79 12.19
C GLY A 136 8.72 4.73 11.90
N VAL A 137 8.41 4.58 10.62
CA VAL A 137 7.04 4.65 10.08
C VAL A 137 6.75 3.45 9.19
N ILE A 138 5.55 2.91 9.28
CA ILE A 138 5.00 1.92 8.37
C ILE A 138 3.81 2.53 7.62
N VAL A 139 3.83 2.42 6.30
CA VAL A 139 2.73 2.83 5.43
C VAL A 139 2.22 1.61 4.67
N ASN A 140 1.04 1.12 5.05
CA ASN A 140 0.41 -0.01 4.39
C ASN A 140 -0.54 0.47 3.30
N VAL A 141 -0.20 0.25 2.04
CA VAL A 141 -1.06 0.59 0.90
C VAL A 141 -2.14 -0.47 0.73
N GLY A 142 -3.25 -0.22 1.39
CA GLY A 142 -4.46 -1.02 1.36
C GLY A 142 -5.32 -0.78 0.12
N SER A 143 -6.62 -0.61 0.34
CA SER A 143 -7.63 -0.21 -0.66
C SER A 143 -8.94 0.14 0.06
N ALA A 144 -9.74 1.04 -0.48
CA ALA A 144 -11.13 1.24 -0.06
C ALA A 144 -11.93 -0.09 -0.07
N ALA A 145 -11.62 -1.00 -1.01
CA ALA A 145 -12.18 -2.34 -1.07
C ALA A 145 -11.81 -3.25 0.12
N GLY A 146 -10.85 -2.86 0.95
CA GLY A 146 -10.51 -3.55 2.20
C GLY A 146 -11.35 -3.12 3.39
N LEU A 147 -12.04 -1.99 3.33
CA LEU A 147 -12.94 -1.51 4.39
C LEU A 147 -14.31 -2.20 4.29
N THR A 148 -14.79 -2.40 3.08
CA THR A 148 -15.97 -3.23 2.80
C THR A 148 -15.76 -3.98 1.49
N ASN A 149 -16.40 -5.14 1.33
CA ASN A 149 -16.25 -5.94 0.12
C ASN A 149 -16.87 -5.23 -1.09
N VAL A 150 -16.08 -5.06 -2.15
CA VAL A 150 -16.54 -4.63 -3.46
C VAL A 150 -16.79 -5.88 -4.31
N PRO A 151 -18.05 -6.21 -4.64
CA PRO A 151 -18.39 -7.50 -5.27
C PRO A 151 -17.79 -7.74 -6.66
N LEU A 152 -17.29 -6.70 -7.33
CA LEU A 152 -16.52 -6.81 -8.58
C LEU A 152 -15.17 -7.53 -8.41
N ASN A 153 -14.66 -7.60 -7.17
CA ASN A 153 -13.37 -8.20 -6.84
C ASN A 153 -13.38 -8.81 -5.42
N PRO A 154 -14.19 -9.86 -5.21
CA PRO A 154 -14.51 -10.34 -3.86
C PRO A 154 -13.31 -10.89 -3.09
N THR A 155 -12.38 -11.58 -3.74
CA THR A 155 -11.19 -12.16 -3.12
C THR A 155 -10.10 -11.12 -2.85
N TYR A 156 -9.94 -10.15 -3.75
CA TYR A 156 -9.07 -9.01 -3.53
C TYR A 156 -9.53 -8.20 -2.32
N SER A 157 -10.82 -7.89 -2.23
CA SER A 157 -11.40 -7.21 -1.08
C SER A 157 -11.10 -7.94 0.24
N ALA A 158 -11.25 -9.28 0.25
CA ALA A 158 -10.93 -10.08 1.41
C ALA A 158 -9.43 -9.99 1.80
N SER A 159 -8.52 -10.01 0.81
CA SER A 159 -7.09 -9.89 1.05
C SER A 159 -6.70 -8.50 1.59
N LYS A 160 -7.35 -7.45 1.10
CA LYS A 160 -7.16 -6.07 1.57
C LYS A 160 -7.80 -5.82 2.94
N ALA A 161 -8.91 -6.50 3.26
CA ALA A 161 -9.47 -6.50 4.62
C ALA A 161 -8.53 -7.16 5.63
N ALA A 162 -7.87 -8.26 5.25
CA ALA A 162 -6.84 -8.87 6.08
C ALA A 162 -5.64 -7.91 6.30
N GLN A 163 -5.20 -7.19 5.26
CA GLN A 163 -4.15 -6.17 5.37
C GLN A 163 -4.59 -4.99 6.25
N HIS A 164 -5.86 -4.55 6.17
CA HIS A 164 -6.42 -3.53 7.07
C HIS A 164 -6.36 -4.00 8.53
N SER A 165 -6.77 -5.24 8.82
CA SER A 165 -6.65 -5.81 10.16
C SER A 165 -5.20 -5.87 10.65
N LEU A 166 -4.23 -6.20 9.78
CA LEU A 166 -2.80 -6.17 10.10
C LEU A 166 -2.35 -4.74 10.46
N THR A 167 -2.83 -3.73 9.73
CA THR A 167 -2.53 -2.31 10.00
C THR A 167 -2.99 -1.91 11.40
N GLN A 168 -4.22 -2.29 11.77
CA GLN A 168 -4.76 -2.02 13.11
C GLN A 168 -3.95 -2.73 14.21
N ALA A 169 -3.59 -4.00 14.00
CA ALA A 169 -2.75 -4.75 14.92
C ALA A 169 -1.36 -4.12 15.08
N SER A 170 -0.76 -3.66 13.99
CA SER A 170 0.54 -3.00 14.00
C SER A 170 0.54 -1.71 14.82
N ARG A 171 -0.50 -0.87 14.68
CA ARG A 171 -0.68 0.33 15.51
C ARG A 171 -0.72 0.02 17.01
N ALA A 172 -1.39 -1.06 17.38
CA ALA A 172 -1.54 -1.44 18.79
C ALA A 172 -0.28 -2.07 19.38
N LEU A 173 0.49 -2.81 18.58
CA LEU A 173 1.56 -3.68 19.08
C LEU A 173 2.96 -3.08 18.89
N LEU A 174 3.20 -2.25 17.88
CA LEU A 174 4.51 -1.68 17.60
C LEU A 174 4.68 -0.32 18.28
N GLN A 175 5.06 -0.35 19.55
CA GLN A 175 5.29 0.85 20.34
C GLN A 175 6.47 1.67 19.77
N GLY A 176 6.25 2.98 19.59
CA GLY A 176 7.27 3.88 19.03
C GLY A 176 7.38 3.88 17.51
N VAL A 177 6.50 3.14 16.81
CA VAL A 177 6.38 3.17 15.34
C VAL A 177 5.05 3.82 14.97
N THR A 178 5.08 4.79 14.05
CA THR A 178 3.85 5.35 13.48
C THR A 178 3.36 4.45 12.35
N VAL A 179 2.07 4.13 12.30
CA VAL A 179 1.50 3.22 11.28
C VAL A 179 0.32 3.85 10.57
N HIS A 180 0.49 4.09 9.27
CA HIS A 180 -0.53 4.65 8.38
C HIS A 180 -1.19 3.53 7.56
N GLY A 181 -2.53 3.56 7.47
CA GLY A 181 -3.30 2.80 6.51
C GLY A 181 -3.67 3.71 5.33
N VAL A 182 -3.35 3.30 4.11
CA VAL A 182 -3.71 4.04 2.90
C VAL A 182 -4.79 3.25 2.17
N TYR A 183 -5.90 3.89 1.81
CA TYR A 183 -7.07 3.23 1.24
C TYR A 183 -7.49 3.85 -0.09
N PRO A 184 -6.72 3.68 -1.18
CA PRO A 184 -7.04 4.25 -2.48
C PRO A 184 -8.33 3.66 -3.06
N GLY A 185 -9.03 4.48 -3.84
CA GLY A 185 -10.03 4.05 -4.80
C GLY A 185 -9.40 3.52 -6.10
N PRO A 186 -10.09 3.64 -7.25
CA PRO A 186 -9.53 3.28 -8.56
C PRO A 186 -8.40 4.25 -8.97
N VAL A 187 -7.18 3.73 -9.16
CA VAL A 187 -6.00 4.50 -9.59
C VAL A 187 -5.59 4.08 -11.00
N ASP A 188 -5.24 5.03 -11.87
CA ASP A 188 -4.90 4.75 -13.27
C ASP A 188 -3.55 4.02 -13.39
N THR A 189 -3.64 2.71 -13.29
CA THR A 189 -2.53 1.77 -13.34
C THR A 189 -2.88 0.57 -14.19
N ASP A 190 -1.87 -0.18 -14.64
CA ASP A 190 -2.08 -1.44 -15.38
C ASP A 190 -2.97 -2.44 -14.62
N MET A 191 -2.95 -2.39 -13.29
CA MET A 191 -3.70 -3.32 -12.43
C MET A 191 -5.21 -3.23 -12.65
N VAL A 192 -5.72 -2.02 -12.85
CA VAL A 192 -7.17 -1.76 -13.01
C VAL A 192 -7.53 -1.19 -14.38
N LYS A 193 -6.67 -1.42 -15.38
CA LYS A 193 -6.84 -0.87 -16.74
C LYS A 193 -8.20 -1.22 -17.36
N THR A 194 -8.73 -2.40 -17.07
CA THR A 194 -10.00 -2.90 -17.61
C THR A 194 -11.23 -2.41 -16.87
N LEU A 195 -11.08 -1.79 -15.69
CA LEU A 195 -12.23 -1.26 -14.96
C LEU A 195 -12.74 0.03 -15.61
N ALA A 196 -14.02 0.07 -15.93
CA ALA A 196 -14.71 1.23 -16.50
C ALA A 196 -15.17 2.21 -15.40
N LEU A 197 -14.23 2.64 -14.56
CA LEU A 197 -14.45 3.62 -13.49
C LEU A 197 -13.56 4.83 -13.72
N GLU A 198 -13.98 5.99 -13.22
CA GLU A 198 -13.09 7.16 -13.11
C GLU A 198 -11.90 6.80 -12.23
N LYS A 199 -10.71 7.17 -12.66
CA LYS A 199 -9.45 6.79 -12.02
C LYS A 199 -8.63 8.03 -11.71
N THR A 200 -8.02 8.03 -10.54
CA THR A 200 -7.09 9.08 -10.13
C THR A 200 -5.68 8.78 -10.64
N PRO A 201 -4.93 9.77 -11.15
CA PRO A 201 -3.53 9.59 -11.52
C PRO A 201 -2.68 9.08 -10.35
N PRO A 202 -1.76 8.14 -10.55
CA PRO A 202 -0.92 7.60 -9.47
C PRO A 202 -0.04 8.67 -8.80
N GLU A 203 0.34 9.72 -9.50
CA GLU A 203 1.10 10.86 -8.98
C GLU A 203 0.29 11.65 -7.95
N ASP A 204 -0.99 11.90 -8.21
CA ASP A 204 -1.88 12.59 -7.30
C ASP A 204 -2.11 11.76 -6.03
N VAL A 205 -2.32 10.44 -6.20
CA VAL A 205 -2.42 9.49 -5.08
C VAL A 205 -1.14 9.50 -4.24
N ALA A 206 0.03 9.43 -4.87
CA ALA A 206 1.31 9.43 -4.17
C ALA A 206 1.52 10.72 -3.35
N ASN A 207 1.20 11.87 -3.94
CA ASN A 207 1.30 13.16 -3.23
C ASN A 207 0.36 13.21 -2.03
N ALA A 208 -0.91 12.81 -2.18
CA ALA A 208 -1.87 12.78 -1.08
C ALA A 208 -1.46 11.78 0.03
N VAL A 209 -0.86 10.64 -0.34
CA VAL A 209 -0.30 9.69 0.64
C VAL A 209 0.81 10.33 1.46
N LEU A 210 1.76 11.01 0.81
CA LEU A 210 2.87 11.65 1.52
C LEU A 210 2.41 12.86 2.35
N ASP A 211 1.42 13.62 1.88
CA ASP A 211 0.80 14.70 2.68
C ASP A 211 0.17 14.15 3.96
N GLY A 212 -0.58 13.04 3.87
CA GLY A 212 -1.16 12.38 5.05
C GLY A 212 -0.11 11.81 6.01
N VAL A 213 0.99 11.25 5.48
CA VAL A 213 2.13 10.78 6.30
C VAL A 213 2.77 11.97 7.03
N GLU A 214 3.01 13.09 6.35
CA GLU A 214 3.56 14.31 6.96
C GLU A 214 2.59 14.96 7.95
N ALA A 215 1.27 14.85 7.73
CA ALA A 215 0.24 15.31 8.66
C ALA A 215 0.07 14.38 9.89
N GLY A 216 0.52 13.13 9.79
CA GLY A 216 0.35 12.12 10.85
C GLY A 216 -1.02 11.44 10.84
N ASP A 217 -1.70 11.42 9.70
CA ASP A 217 -3.02 10.80 9.56
C ASP A 217 -2.93 9.28 9.71
N GLU A 218 -3.69 8.69 10.62
CA GLU A 218 -3.72 7.24 10.80
C GLU A 218 -4.28 6.52 9.56
N ASP A 219 -5.37 7.05 9.00
CA ASP A 219 -6.05 6.50 7.83
C ASP A 219 -6.09 7.56 6.72
N ILE A 220 -5.42 7.27 5.60
CA ILE A 220 -5.24 8.17 4.46
C ILE A 220 -6.14 7.74 3.31
N PHE A 221 -7.02 8.64 2.88
CA PHE A 221 -7.91 8.47 1.72
C PHE A 221 -7.42 9.39 0.59
N PRO A 222 -6.60 8.89 -0.34
CA PRO A 222 -5.79 9.75 -1.20
C PRO A 222 -6.49 10.26 -2.46
N ASP A 223 -7.76 9.96 -2.66
CA ASP A 223 -8.54 10.36 -3.83
C ASP A 223 -10.01 10.61 -3.50
N PRO A 224 -10.76 11.33 -4.36
CA PRO A 224 -12.16 11.69 -4.08
C PRO A 224 -13.08 10.49 -3.86
N PHE A 225 -12.86 9.38 -4.59
CA PHE A 225 -13.63 8.16 -4.39
C PHE A 225 -13.36 7.57 -3.00
N ALA A 226 -12.09 7.50 -2.62
CA ALA A 226 -11.65 6.98 -1.34
C ALA A 226 -12.20 7.82 -0.17
N VAL A 227 -12.17 9.15 -0.27
CA VAL A 227 -12.73 10.06 0.75
C VAL A 227 -14.20 9.78 0.97
N ALA A 228 -15.00 9.82 -0.10
CA ALA A 228 -16.45 9.60 -0.01
C ALA A 228 -16.79 8.20 0.53
N PHE A 229 -16.00 7.18 0.13
CA PHE A 229 -16.19 5.81 0.56
C PHE A 229 -15.82 5.63 2.05
N GLY A 230 -14.73 6.23 2.49
CA GLY A 230 -14.28 6.23 3.89
C GLY A 230 -15.28 6.92 4.81
N GLU A 231 -15.76 8.12 4.46
CA GLU A 231 -16.80 8.83 5.21
C GLU A 231 -18.05 7.97 5.39
N GLN A 232 -18.48 7.31 4.33
CA GLN A 232 -19.64 6.45 4.39
C GLN A 232 -19.40 5.19 5.24
N PHE A 233 -18.22 4.58 5.15
CA PHE A 233 -17.84 3.42 5.96
C PHE A 233 -17.87 3.77 7.46
N TYR A 234 -17.27 4.89 7.85
CA TYR A 234 -17.26 5.31 9.25
C TYR A 234 -18.64 5.75 9.76
N ALA A 235 -19.46 6.34 8.91
CA ALA A 235 -20.84 6.69 9.27
C ALA A 235 -21.72 5.43 9.44
N SER A 236 -21.59 4.45 8.55
CA SER A 236 -22.36 3.20 8.59
C SER A 236 -21.73 2.13 7.70
N PRO A 237 -21.01 1.15 8.28
CA PRO A 237 -20.46 0.02 7.50
C PRO A 237 -21.51 -0.71 6.65
N LYS A 238 -22.75 -0.82 7.15
CA LYS A 238 -23.85 -1.45 6.41
C LYS A 238 -24.32 -0.62 5.22
N SER A 239 -24.25 0.71 5.32
CA SER A 239 -24.54 1.60 4.18
C SER A 239 -23.45 1.48 3.10
N ALA A 240 -22.18 1.44 3.51
CA ALA A 240 -21.05 1.24 2.60
C ALA A 240 -21.14 -0.10 1.85
N GLU A 241 -21.53 -1.19 2.53
CA GLU A 241 -21.77 -2.51 1.91
C GLU A 241 -22.85 -2.44 0.82
N ARG A 242 -23.97 -1.77 1.10
CA ARG A 242 -25.06 -1.61 0.14
C ARG A 242 -24.65 -0.77 -1.08
N GLN A 243 -23.87 0.29 -0.85
CA GLN A 243 -23.34 1.12 -1.95
C GLN A 243 -22.34 0.34 -2.80
N ALA A 244 -21.42 -0.41 -2.19
CA ALA A 244 -20.50 -1.26 -2.92
C ALA A 244 -21.23 -2.31 -3.78
N ALA A 245 -22.32 -2.89 -3.26
CA ALA A 245 -23.16 -3.82 -4.01
C ALA A 245 -23.85 -3.16 -5.22
N ALA A 246 -24.22 -1.88 -5.13
CA ALA A 246 -24.83 -1.14 -6.22
C ALA A 246 -23.88 -0.93 -7.42
N LEU A 247 -22.57 -1.03 -7.24
CA LEU A 247 -21.59 -0.97 -8.35
C LEU A 247 -21.77 -2.10 -9.35
N LEU A 248 -22.35 -3.24 -8.95
CA LEU A 248 -22.69 -4.33 -9.88
C LEU A 248 -23.74 -3.93 -10.93
N SER A 249 -24.69 -3.05 -10.56
CA SER A 249 -25.76 -2.62 -11.47
C SER A 249 -25.30 -1.57 -12.49
N THR A 250 -24.13 -0.96 -12.28
CA THR A 250 -23.52 0.03 -13.17
C THR A 250 -22.41 -0.56 -14.04
N ALA A 251 -21.95 -1.79 -13.75
CA ALA A 251 -20.98 -2.48 -14.56
C ALA A 251 -21.63 -2.90 -15.90
N PRO A 252 -20.98 -2.67 -17.06
CA PRO A 252 -21.47 -3.21 -18.32
C PRO A 252 -21.56 -4.74 -18.22
N ALA A 253 -22.64 -5.32 -18.74
CA ALA A 253 -22.78 -6.77 -18.83
C ALA A 253 -21.58 -7.36 -19.59
N ALA A 254 -20.94 -8.37 -19.01
CA ALA A 254 -19.78 -9.05 -19.55
C ALA A 254 -20.11 -9.82 -20.85
#